data_1a04f40108fc4dc7db611731b2ca683d
#
_entry.id   1a04f40108fc4dc7db611731b2ca683d
#
_cell.length_a   1.000
_cell.length_b   1.000
_cell.length_c   1.000
_cell.angle_alpha   90.00
_cell.angle_beta   90.00
_cell.angle_gamma   90.00
#
_symmetry.space_group_name_H-M   'P 1'
#
loop_
_entity.id
_entity.type
_entity.pdbx_description
1 polymer ?
#
loop_
_entity_poly.entity_id
_entity_poly.type
_entity_poly.pdbx_seq_one_letter_code
_entity_poly.pdbx_strand_id
1 'polypeptide(L)'
;MTAWKHDLHDPILLGAFGTLEAVFALEGERLTSDPLSEVIRVEFGGVRYYVKRYWGAGKGLRRYLGRPRVKAEWQNLKLFAKWGIPTAPIVAYGLERQMGAFVRGALITRELEGTLDLAEIANRQDARLSDPRWVLQISQQLAKGARALHDHHFTHNDLKWRNLLVNERGELFFIDCPTGTFWWGPLLRYRIIKDLACLDKVAHKVLSRSQRLRFYLQYRGRQRLNASDKKRIRQVVAFFEGRE
;
A
#
# COMPACT_ATOMS: atom_id res chain seq x y z
N MET A 1 0.03 -28.14 4.81
CA MET A 1 0.35 -27.92 3.36
C MET A 1 0.92 -26.53 3.24
N THR A 2 2.18 -26.43 2.79
CA THR A 2 2.89 -25.15 2.56
C THR A 2 2.81 -24.81 1.08
N ALA A 3 2.37 -23.59 0.76
CA ALA A 3 2.41 -23.03 -0.59
C ALA A 3 3.37 -21.85 -0.57
N TRP A 4 4.59 -22.06 -1.08
CA TRP A 4 5.63 -21.05 -1.18
C TRP A 4 5.99 -20.81 -2.65
N LYS A 5 6.20 -19.57 -3.05
CA LYS A 5 6.53 -19.17 -4.43
C LYS A 5 7.60 -18.11 -4.45
N HIS A 6 8.57 -18.27 -5.31
CA HIS A 6 9.65 -17.35 -5.63
C HIS A 6 10.08 -17.52 -7.08
N ASP A 7 10.85 -16.56 -7.58
CA ASP A 7 11.53 -16.61 -8.87
C ASP A 7 13.02 -16.23 -8.65
N LEU A 8 13.67 -17.00 -7.76
CA LEU A 8 15.05 -16.76 -7.33
C LEU A 8 15.99 -17.70 -8.06
N HIS A 9 17.10 -17.16 -8.55
CA HIS A 9 18.18 -17.91 -9.19
C HIS A 9 19.51 -17.76 -8.44
N ASP A 10 19.68 -16.71 -7.65
CA ASP A 10 20.86 -16.46 -6.82
C ASP A 10 20.91 -17.45 -5.66
N PRO A 11 22.03 -18.22 -5.47
CA PRO A 11 22.16 -19.22 -4.41
C PRO A 11 22.03 -18.64 -2.99
N ILE A 12 22.49 -17.41 -2.76
CA ILE A 12 22.40 -16.74 -1.45
C ILE A 12 20.92 -16.43 -1.15
N LEU A 13 20.23 -15.88 -2.12
CA LEU A 13 18.79 -15.57 -1.96
C LEU A 13 17.95 -16.84 -1.88
N LEU A 14 18.32 -17.91 -2.59
CA LEU A 14 17.68 -19.22 -2.46
C LEU A 14 17.85 -19.79 -1.05
N GLY A 15 19.05 -19.70 -0.48
CA GLY A 15 19.30 -20.10 0.89
C GLY A 15 18.45 -19.32 1.91
N ALA A 16 18.30 -18.01 1.70
CA ALA A 16 17.57 -17.12 2.61
C ALA A 16 16.04 -17.16 2.42
N PHE A 17 15.56 -17.21 1.17
CA PHE A 17 14.15 -17.00 0.80
C PHE A 17 13.52 -18.18 0.08
N GLY A 18 14.27 -19.26 -0.18
CA GLY A 18 13.78 -20.40 -0.97
C GLY A 18 12.71 -21.22 -0.27
N THR A 19 12.63 -21.18 1.07
CA THR A 19 11.62 -21.89 1.85
C THR A 19 10.99 -20.99 2.90
N LEU A 20 9.76 -21.32 3.31
CA LEU A 20 9.07 -20.57 4.37
C LEU A 20 9.79 -20.75 5.71
N GLU A 21 10.38 -21.92 5.97
CA GLU A 21 11.19 -22.23 7.16
C GLU A 21 12.41 -21.31 7.23
N ALA A 22 13.18 -21.21 6.17
CA ALA A 22 14.35 -20.33 6.09
C ALA A 22 13.96 -18.88 6.36
N VAL A 23 12.85 -18.41 5.74
CA VAL A 23 12.35 -17.05 5.94
C VAL A 23 11.98 -16.78 7.40
N PHE A 24 11.41 -17.74 8.13
CA PHE A 24 11.08 -17.58 9.56
C PHE A 24 12.30 -17.68 10.48
N ALA A 25 13.40 -18.28 10.02
CA ALA A 25 14.68 -18.37 10.73
C ALA A 25 15.60 -17.15 10.50
N LEU A 26 15.28 -16.27 9.54
CA LEU A 26 16.12 -15.10 9.25
C LEU A 26 16.21 -14.17 10.46
N GLU A 27 17.38 -13.65 10.70
CA GLU A 27 17.63 -12.54 11.60
C GLU A 27 17.81 -11.25 10.77
N GLY A 28 17.37 -10.12 11.31
CA GLY A 28 17.46 -8.84 10.63
C GLY A 28 17.03 -7.69 11.52
N GLU A 29 17.17 -6.47 10.99
CA GLU A 29 16.73 -5.28 11.70
C GLU A 29 15.19 -5.26 11.79
N ARG A 30 14.66 -5.32 13.01
CA ARG A 30 13.23 -5.26 13.25
C ARG A 30 12.71 -3.83 13.08
N LEU A 31 11.83 -3.62 12.12
CA LEU A 31 11.24 -2.31 11.84
C LEU A 31 9.91 -2.12 12.55
N THR A 32 9.05 -3.14 12.52
CA THR A 32 7.74 -3.12 13.21
C THR A 32 7.42 -4.51 13.74
N SER A 33 6.66 -4.55 14.82
CA SER A 33 6.14 -5.81 15.40
C SER A 33 4.78 -5.56 16.01
N ASP A 34 3.83 -6.44 15.74
CA ASP A 34 2.56 -6.54 16.40
C ASP A 34 2.29 -8.01 16.83
N PRO A 35 1.26 -8.32 17.62
CA PRO A 35 1.02 -9.70 18.09
C PRO A 35 0.80 -10.73 16.98
N LEU A 36 0.54 -10.33 15.75
CA LEU A 36 0.19 -11.21 14.63
C LEU A 36 1.19 -11.15 13.49
N SER A 37 2.10 -10.15 13.47
CA SER A 37 3.03 -9.94 12.38
C SER A 37 4.27 -9.14 12.81
N GLU A 38 5.35 -9.31 12.06
CA GLU A 38 6.52 -8.44 12.12
C GLU A 38 7.06 -8.11 10.73
N VAL A 39 7.79 -7.04 10.67
CA VAL A 39 8.59 -6.67 9.50
C VAL A 39 10.03 -6.54 9.93
N ILE A 40 10.90 -7.30 9.28
CA ILE A 40 12.35 -7.15 9.41
C ILE A 40 12.95 -6.68 8.09
N ARG A 41 14.07 -5.98 8.17
CA ARG A 41 14.91 -5.62 7.03
C ARG A 41 16.17 -6.48 7.05
N VAL A 42 16.48 -7.08 5.92
CA VAL A 42 17.69 -7.88 5.70
C VAL A 42 18.43 -7.35 4.47
N GLU A 43 19.73 -7.58 4.40
CA GLU A 43 20.55 -7.15 3.27
C GLU A 43 21.37 -8.33 2.73
N PHE A 44 21.33 -8.51 1.40
CA PHE A 44 22.12 -9.50 0.68
C PHE A 44 22.71 -8.86 -0.58
N GLY A 45 24.03 -8.95 -0.73
CA GLY A 45 24.72 -8.39 -1.91
C GLY A 45 24.52 -6.87 -2.09
N GLY A 46 24.41 -6.11 -0.99
CA GLY A 46 24.14 -4.65 -1.03
C GLY A 46 22.70 -4.28 -1.37
N VAL A 47 21.81 -5.26 -1.53
CA VAL A 47 20.39 -5.05 -1.78
C VAL A 47 19.59 -5.34 -0.52
N ARG A 48 18.70 -4.42 -0.16
CA ARG A 48 17.83 -4.57 1.01
C ARG A 48 16.48 -5.18 0.63
N TYR A 49 15.96 -5.97 1.57
CA TYR A 49 14.69 -6.66 1.43
C TYR A 49 13.86 -6.47 2.70
N TYR A 50 12.56 -6.25 2.53
CA TYR A 50 11.58 -6.22 3.61
C TYR A 50 10.89 -7.56 3.69
N VAL A 51 11.02 -8.23 4.83
CA VAL A 51 10.43 -9.53 5.11
C VAL A 51 9.29 -9.34 6.10
N LYS A 52 8.06 -9.44 5.61
CA LYS A 52 6.84 -9.40 6.42
C LYS A 52 6.45 -10.82 6.78
N ARG A 53 6.45 -11.16 8.07
CA ARG A 53 6.06 -12.46 8.62
C ARG A 53 4.73 -12.33 9.35
N TYR A 54 3.87 -13.31 9.17
CA TYR A 54 2.54 -13.39 9.79
C TYR A 54 2.36 -14.75 10.43
N TRP A 55 2.02 -14.80 11.71
CA TRP A 55 1.75 -16.03 12.48
C TRP A 55 0.37 -16.07 13.12
N GLY A 56 -0.54 -15.25 12.66
CA GLY A 56 -1.91 -15.24 13.12
C GLY A 56 -2.88 -14.76 12.04
N ALA A 57 -4.06 -15.38 12.03
CA ALA A 57 -5.19 -14.95 11.21
C ALA A 57 -6.40 -14.50 12.04
N GLY A 58 -6.15 -14.18 13.33
CA GLY A 58 -7.18 -13.90 14.31
C GLY A 58 -7.63 -15.13 15.11
N LYS A 59 -8.58 -14.95 16.03
CA LYS A 59 -9.09 -16.00 16.93
C LYS A 59 -10.27 -16.77 16.32
N GLY A 60 -10.45 -18.03 16.74
CA GLY A 60 -11.59 -18.87 16.37
C GLY A 60 -11.69 -19.19 14.87
N LEU A 61 -12.89 -19.12 14.31
CA LEU A 61 -13.19 -19.49 12.92
C LEU A 61 -12.47 -18.63 11.88
N ARG A 62 -11.98 -17.44 12.24
CA ARG A 62 -11.25 -16.55 11.29
C ARG A 62 -9.98 -17.17 10.72
N ARG A 63 -9.37 -18.14 11.42
CA ARG A 63 -8.19 -18.88 10.90
C ARG A 63 -8.52 -19.83 9.75
N TYR A 64 -9.77 -20.24 9.63
CA TYR A 64 -10.25 -21.15 8.58
C TYR A 64 -10.93 -20.38 7.44
N LEU A 65 -11.64 -19.32 7.77
CA LEU A 65 -12.49 -18.56 6.87
C LEU A 65 -11.78 -17.27 6.42
N GLY A 66 -11.99 -16.92 5.15
CA GLY A 66 -11.50 -15.68 4.57
C GLY A 66 -10.09 -15.75 3.99
N ARG A 67 -9.63 -14.60 3.58
CA ARG A 67 -8.31 -14.39 2.96
C ARG A 67 -7.33 -13.88 4.02
N PRO A 68 -6.29 -14.67 4.41
CA PRO A 68 -5.26 -14.18 5.33
C PRO A 68 -4.64 -12.86 4.88
N ARG A 69 -4.28 -11.98 5.82
CA ARG A 69 -3.72 -10.64 5.51
C ARG A 69 -2.51 -10.72 4.57
N VAL A 70 -1.58 -11.63 4.84
CA VAL A 70 -0.43 -11.86 3.99
C VAL A 70 -0.83 -12.24 2.56
N LYS A 71 -1.83 -13.12 2.40
CA LYS A 71 -2.35 -13.51 1.07
C LYS A 71 -3.02 -12.33 0.37
N ALA A 72 -3.79 -11.53 1.12
CA ALA A 72 -4.41 -10.33 0.59
C ALA A 72 -3.35 -9.36 0.06
N GLU A 73 -2.28 -9.13 0.82
CA GLU A 73 -1.24 -8.18 0.46
C GLU A 73 -0.53 -8.56 -0.83
N TRP A 74 0.04 -9.77 -0.95
CA TRP A 74 0.73 -10.14 -2.20
C TRP A 74 -0.20 -10.19 -3.42
N GLN A 75 -1.45 -10.60 -3.24
CA GLN A 75 -2.42 -10.59 -4.33
C GLN A 75 -2.74 -9.17 -4.79
N ASN A 76 -2.90 -8.24 -3.85
CA ASN A 76 -3.19 -6.84 -4.15
C ASN A 76 -1.98 -6.16 -4.82
N LEU A 77 -0.74 -6.39 -4.36
CA LEU A 77 0.46 -5.87 -5.02
C LEU A 77 0.60 -6.42 -6.45
N LYS A 78 0.25 -7.69 -6.68
CA LYS A 78 0.20 -8.26 -8.04
C LYS A 78 -0.86 -7.60 -8.92
N LEU A 79 -2.02 -7.27 -8.37
CA LEU A 79 -3.05 -6.52 -9.08
C LEU A 79 -2.56 -5.11 -9.42
N PHE A 80 -1.84 -4.43 -8.50
CA PHE A 80 -1.25 -3.13 -8.77
C PHE A 80 -0.29 -3.19 -9.96
N ALA A 81 0.64 -4.14 -9.95
CA ALA A 81 1.56 -4.33 -11.07
C ALA A 81 0.81 -4.60 -12.39
N LYS A 82 -0.24 -5.46 -12.38
CA LYS A 82 -1.09 -5.74 -13.54
C LYS A 82 -1.82 -4.49 -14.07
N TRP A 83 -2.21 -3.58 -13.18
CA TRP A 83 -2.92 -2.34 -13.54
C TRP A 83 -1.97 -1.18 -13.83
N GLY A 84 -0.65 -1.43 -13.87
CA GLY A 84 0.36 -0.41 -14.13
C GLY A 84 0.51 0.61 -13.00
N ILE A 85 0.16 0.22 -11.77
CA ILE A 85 0.38 1.02 -10.56
C ILE A 85 1.74 0.59 -9.97
N PRO A 86 2.73 1.50 -9.91
CA PRO A 86 4.05 1.17 -9.38
C PRO A 86 3.96 0.72 -7.92
N THR A 87 4.66 -0.37 -7.59
CA THR A 87 4.71 -0.94 -6.24
C THR A 87 6.05 -1.65 -6.01
N ALA A 88 6.34 -2.04 -4.76
CA ALA A 88 7.56 -2.76 -4.44
C ALA A 88 7.58 -4.13 -5.13
N PRO A 89 8.71 -4.52 -5.77
CA PRO A 89 8.84 -5.82 -6.41
C PRO A 89 8.72 -6.94 -5.40
N ILE A 90 7.85 -7.91 -5.68
CA ILE A 90 7.70 -9.12 -4.87
C ILE A 90 8.83 -10.08 -5.22
N VAL A 91 9.55 -10.58 -4.22
CA VAL A 91 10.66 -11.54 -4.35
C VAL A 91 10.19 -12.96 -4.04
N ALA A 92 9.51 -13.13 -2.89
CA ALA A 92 8.95 -14.41 -2.49
C ALA A 92 7.69 -14.20 -1.65
N TYR A 93 6.79 -15.17 -1.65
CA TYR A 93 5.56 -15.10 -0.88
C TYR A 93 4.93 -16.47 -0.72
N GLY A 94 4.19 -16.63 0.35
CA GLY A 94 3.41 -17.84 0.55
C GLY A 94 2.88 -17.96 1.96
N LEU A 95 2.27 -19.11 2.22
CA LEU A 95 1.68 -19.42 3.51
C LEU A 95 1.63 -20.93 3.76
N GLU A 96 1.53 -21.27 5.04
CA GLU A 96 1.29 -22.62 5.53
C GLU A 96 -0.10 -22.74 6.10
N ARG A 97 -0.76 -23.85 5.78
CA ARG A 97 -2.03 -24.29 6.39
C ARG A 97 -1.89 -25.66 6.98
N GLN A 98 -2.48 -25.89 8.15
CA GLN A 98 -2.61 -27.19 8.77
C GLN A 98 -4.08 -27.48 8.99
N MET A 99 -4.58 -28.60 8.50
CA MET A 99 -6.00 -28.99 8.54
C MET A 99 -6.94 -27.84 8.09
N GLY A 100 -6.54 -27.11 7.03
CA GLY A 100 -7.30 -25.97 6.49
C GLY A 100 -7.08 -24.64 7.22
N ALA A 101 -6.60 -24.65 8.46
CA ALA A 101 -6.32 -23.44 9.23
C ALA A 101 -5.05 -22.75 8.75
N PHE A 102 -5.04 -21.42 8.72
CA PHE A 102 -3.84 -20.63 8.54
C PHE A 102 -2.92 -20.79 9.76
N VAL A 103 -1.65 -21.12 9.51
CA VAL A 103 -0.61 -21.25 10.54
C VAL A 103 0.30 -20.04 10.50
N ARG A 104 0.98 -19.82 9.37
CA ARG A 104 1.92 -18.72 9.16
C ARG A 104 2.06 -18.40 7.68
N GLY A 105 2.65 -17.28 7.39
CA GLY A 105 2.96 -16.91 6.01
C GLY A 105 3.90 -15.72 5.95
N ALA A 106 4.52 -15.50 4.80
CA ALA A 106 5.41 -14.38 4.61
C ALA A 106 5.28 -13.77 3.20
N LEU A 107 5.68 -12.50 3.13
CA LEU A 107 5.83 -11.74 1.91
C LEU A 107 7.18 -11.03 1.95
N ILE A 108 7.98 -11.20 0.91
CA ILE A 108 9.27 -10.56 0.76
C ILE A 108 9.20 -9.61 -0.43
N THR A 109 9.55 -8.37 -0.19
CA THR A 109 9.66 -7.34 -1.23
C THR A 109 11.07 -6.77 -1.24
N ARG A 110 11.56 -6.42 -2.44
CA ARG A 110 12.80 -5.67 -2.59
C ARG A 110 12.57 -4.22 -2.18
N GLU A 111 13.56 -3.62 -1.54
CA GLU A 111 13.55 -2.19 -1.22
C GLU A 111 13.42 -1.35 -2.49
N LEU A 112 12.66 -0.29 -2.37
CA LEU A 112 12.63 0.82 -3.34
C LEU A 112 13.68 1.83 -2.88
N GLU A 113 14.86 1.76 -3.46
CA GLU A 113 16.02 2.57 -3.06
C GLU A 113 15.75 4.07 -3.16
N GLY A 114 16.29 4.85 -2.22
CA GLY A 114 16.18 6.32 -2.22
C GLY A 114 14.74 6.82 -2.05
N THR A 115 13.83 6.01 -1.51
CA THR A 115 12.45 6.44 -1.27
C THR A 115 12.23 6.94 0.15
N LEU A 116 11.33 7.94 0.26
CA LEU A 116 10.72 8.39 1.50
C LEU A 116 9.20 8.29 1.36
N ASP A 117 8.51 8.00 2.44
CA ASP A 117 7.05 8.08 2.43
C ASP A 117 6.56 9.54 2.49
N LEU A 118 5.41 9.80 1.87
CA LEU A 118 4.87 11.16 1.80
C LEU A 118 4.51 11.73 3.18
N ALA A 119 4.17 10.90 4.17
CA ALA A 119 3.87 11.38 5.52
C ALA A 119 5.15 11.86 6.22
N GLU A 120 6.26 11.18 6.01
CA GLU A 120 7.57 11.62 6.51
C GLU A 120 7.99 12.94 5.85
N ILE A 121 7.82 13.08 4.52
CA ILE A 121 8.06 14.32 3.79
C ILE A 121 7.20 15.46 4.38
N ALA A 122 5.92 15.18 4.68
CA ALA A 122 5.03 16.17 5.29
C ALA A 122 5.45 16.53 6.73
N ASN A 123 5.81 15.56 7.54
CA ASN A 123 6.21 15.78 8.94
C ASN A 123 7.53 16.57 9.06
N ARG A 124 8.45 16.36 8.12
CA ARG A 124 9.71 17.10 8.04
C ARG A 124 9.56 18.50 7.44
N GLN A 125 8.37 18.85 6.98
CA GLN A 125 8.14 20.10 6.23
C GLN A 125 9.12 20.28 5.07
N ASP A 126 9.37 19.19 4.36
CA ASP A 126 10.36 19.11 3.29
C ASP A 126 10.11 20.17 2.20
N ALA A 127 11.18 20.84 1.76
CA ALA A 127 11.12 21.92 0.79
C ALA A 127 10.43 21.52 -0.55
N ARG A 128 10.44 20.24 -0.90
CA ARG A 128 9.74 19.70 -2.08
C ARG A 128 8.24 19.99 -2.07
N LEU A 129 7.61 20.09 -0.89
CA LEU A 129 6.19 20.45 -0.78
C LEU A 129 5.91 21.91 -1.17
N SER A 130 6.93 22.77 -1.15
CA SER A 130 6.84 24.17 -1.59
C SER A 130 7.12 24.33 -3.09
N ASP A 131 7.62 23.29 -3.78
CA ASP A 131 7.81 23.31 -5.23
C ASP A 131 6.50 22.90 -5.95
N PRO A 132 5.83 23.86 -6.67
CA PRO A 132 4.59 23.55 -7.37
C PRO A 132 4.74 22.51 -8.48
N ARG A 133 5.94 22.37 -9.07
CA ARG A 133 6.21 21.41 -10.15
C ARG A 133 6.28 20.00 -9.58
N TRP A 134 7.03 19.83 -8.49
CA TRP A 134 7.11 18.54 -7.78
C TRP A 134 5.75 18.09 -7.26
N VAL A 135 5.01 18.98 -6.60
CA VAL A 135 3.65 18.68 -6.11
C VAL A 135 2.72 18.28 -7.26
N LEU A 136 2.82 18.96 -8.40
CA LEU A 136 2.04 18.61 -9.59
C LEU A 136 2.39 17.21 -10.11
N GLN A 137 3.68 16.89 -10.24
CA GLN A 137 4.17 15.59 -10.72
C GLN A 137 3.67 14.44 -9.83
N ILE A 138 3.82 14.57 -8.51
CA ILE A 138 3.35 13.56 -7.56
C ILE A 138 1.81 13.44 -7.59
N SER A 139 1.11 14.58 -7.60
CA SER A 139 -0.37 14.60 -7.68
C SER A 139 -0.90 13.89 -8.93
N GLN A 140 -0.25 14.05 -10.08
CA GLN A 140 -0.64 13.37 -11.32
C GLN A 140 -0.49 11.86 -11.23
N GLN A 141 0.63 11.38 -10.71
CA GLN A 141 0.88 9.94 -10.52
C GLN A 141 -0.10 9.34 -9.50
N LEU A 142 -0.30 10.02 -8.37
CA LEU A 142 -1.24 9.61 -7.34
C LEU A 142 -2.69 9.56 -7.87
N ALA A 143 -3.09 10.59 -8.61
CA ALA A 143 -4.41 10.64 -9.23
C ALA A 143 -4.63 9.51 -10.23
N LYS A 144 -3.63 9.22 -11.06
CA LYS A 144 -3.66 8.10 -12.03
C LYS A 144 -3.78 6.75 -11.32
N GLY A 145 -2.93 6.50 -10.30
CA GLY A 145 -2.96 5.24 -9.54
C GLY A 145 -4.26 5.05 -8.76
N ALA A 146 -4.71 6.07 -8.01
CA ALA A 146 -5.97 6.00 -7.27
C ALA A 146 -7.19 5.82 -8.21
N ARG A 147 -7.18 6.48 -9.37
CA ARG A 147 -8.22 6.28 -10.38
C ARG A 147 -8.20 4.86 -10.93
N ALA A 148 -7.03 4.30 -11.26
CA ALA A 148 -6.90 2.94 -11.76
C ALA A 148 -7.47 1.93 -10.76
N LEU A 149 -7.18 2.06 -9.45
CA LEU A 149 -7.81 1.24 -8.42
C LEU A 149 -9.34 1.31 -8.47
N HIS A 150 -9.89 2.52 -8.45
CA HIS A 150 -11.33 2.75 -8.35
C HIS A 150 -12.09 2.37 -9.63
N ASP A 151 -11.49 2.53 -10.81
CA ASP A 151 -12.06 2.12 -12.10
C ASP A 151 -12.16 0.57 -12.19
N HIS A 152 -11.26 -0.16 -11.51
CA HIS A 152 -11.34 -1.62 -11.32
C HIS A 152 -12.27 -2.03 -10.16
N HIS A 153 -13.08 -1.14 -9.62
CA HIS A 153 -13.96 -1.40 -8.45
C HIS A 153 -13.20 -1.85 -7.20
N PHE A 154 -11.93 -1.51 -7.12
CA PHE A 154 -11.05 -1.86 -6.01
C PHE A 154 -10.77 -0.63 -5.16
N THR A 155 -10.72 -0.79 -3.82
CA THR A 155 -10.29 0.25 -2.90
C THR A 155 -9.15 -0.25 -2.03
N HIS A 156 -8.21 0.63 -1.75
CA HIS A 156 -7.06 0.36 -0.90
C HIS A 156 -7.46 0.14 0.56
N ASN A 157 -8.49 0.88 1.00
CA ASN A 157 -9.03 0.93 2.37
C ASN A 157 -8.07 1.51 3.43
N ASP A 158 -6.80 1.74 3.11
CA ASP A 158 -5.80 2.43 3.92
C ASP A 158 -4.88 3.28 3.03
N LEU A 159 -5.46 4.07 2.11
CA LEU A 159 -4.71 4.93 1.17
C LEU A 159 -4.21 6.19 1.89
N LYS A 160 -3.21 6.00 2.75
CA LYS A 160 -2.57 7.05 3.54
C LYS A 160 -1.23 7.45 2.94
N TRP A 161 -0.78 8.65 3.24
CA TRP A 161 0.50 9.19 2.78
C TRP A 161 1.70 8.30 3.16
N ARG A 162 1.68 7.64 4.32
CA ARG A 162 2.73 6.70 4.74
C ARG A 162 2.83 5.43 3.88
N ASN A 163 1.78 5.11 3.12
CA ASN A 163 1.73 3.97 2.21
C ASN A 163 2.03 4.37 0.75
N LEU A 164 2.58 5.57 0.57
CA LEU A 164 2.96 6.17 -0.71
C LEU A 164 4.42 6.59 -0.63
N LEU A 165 5.30 5.85 -1.31
CA LEU A 165 6.73 6.14 -1.35
C LEU A 165 7.07 6.97 -2.59
N VAL A 166 8.02 7.88 -2.43
CA VAL A 166 8.54 8.69 -3.55
C VAL A 166 10.06 8.62 -3.52
N ASN A 167 10.67 8.32 -4.66
CA ASN A 167 12.13 8.34 -4.82
C ASN A 167 12.64 9.74 -5.22
N GLU A 168 13.95 9.89 -5.31
CA GLU A 168 14.62 11.14 -5.69
C GLU A 168 14.25 11.63 -7.10
N ARG A 169 13.85 10.71 -8.00
CA ARG A 169 13.39 11.04 -9.36
C ARG A 169 11.95 11.51 -9.41
N GLY A 170 11.26 11.52 -8.25
CA GLY A 170 9.84 11.87 -8.16
C GLY A 170 8.92 10.77 -8.73
N GLU A 171 9.32 9.50 -8.68
CA GLU A 171 8.47 8.37 -9.00
C GLU A 171 7.71 7.93 -7.75
N LEU A 172 6.39 7.72 -7.91
CA LEU A 172 5.48 7.37 -6.81
C LEU A 172 5.15 5.88 -6.83
N PHE A 173 5.23 5.24 -5.66
CA PHE A 173 4.94 3.82 -5.45
C PHE A 173 3.86 3.63 -4.38
N PHE A 174 2.95 2.70 -4.62
CA PHE A 174 1.91 2.29 -3.67
C PHE A 174 2.36 1.04 -2.94
N ILE A 175 2.30 1.04 -1.62
CA ILE A 175 2.72 -0.09 -0.78
C ILE A 175 1.66 -0.43 0.27
N ASP A 176 1.82 -1.56 0.95
CA ASP A 176 1.08 -1.95 2.16
C ASP A 176 -0.44 -1.97 2.00
N CYS A 177 -0.95 -2.87 1.15
CA CYS A 177 -2.38 -2.98 0.89
C CYS A 177 -3.00 -4.33 1.33
N PRO A 178 -2.90 -4.73 2.61
CA PRO A 178 -3.47 -6.00 3.09
C PRO A 178 -5.00 -5.97 3.22
N THR A 179 -5.60 -4.79 3.30
CA THR A 179 -7.05 -4.58 3.50
C THR A 179 -7.80 -4.24 2.23
N GLY A 180 -7.06 -4.02 1.12
CA GLY A 180 -7.65 -3.69 -0.17
C GLY A 180 -8.54 -4.82 -0.72
N THR A 181 -9.67 -4.44 -1.30
CA THR A 181 -10.63 -5.41 -1.85
C THR A 181 -11.58 -4.75 -2.85
N PHE A 182 -12.30 -5.59 -3.57
CA PHE A 182 -13.32 -5.18 -4.53
C PHE A 182 -14.64 -4.84 -3.81
N TRP A 183 -15.33 -3.82 -4.32
CA TRP A 183 -16.63 -3.37 -3.85
C TRP A 183 -17.54 -3.00 -5.02
N TRP A 184 -18.85 -2.98 -4.77
CA TRP A 184 -19.86 -2.64 -5.78
C TRP A 184 -20.92 -1.70 -5.22
N GLY A 185 -21.59 -0.98 -6.11
CA GLY A 185 -22.74 -0.14 -5.80
C GLY A 185 -22.47 0.95 -4.77
N PRO A 186 -23.35 1.15 -3.79
CA PRO A 186 -23.22 2.18 -2.76
C PRO A 186 -21.99 1.99 -1.87
N LEU A 187 -21.59 0.73 -1.58
CA LEU A 187 -20.41 0.42 -0.77
C LEU A 187 -19.13 0.85 -1.47
N LEU A 188 -19.00 0.63 -2.77
CA LEU A 188 -17.87 1.13 -3.54
C LEU A 188 -17.76 2.66 -3.45
N ARG A 189 -18.88 3.37 -3.61
CA ARG A 189 -18.89 4.85 -3.51
C ARG A 189 -18.41 5.32 -2.14
N TYR A 190 -18.90 4.71 -1.08
CA TYR A 190 -18.47 5.02 0.29
C TYR A 190 -16.96 4.77 0.49
N ARG A 191 -16.45 3.64 0.01
CA ARG A 191 -15.04 3.26 0.15
C ARG A 191 -14.11 4.16 -0.68
N ILE A 192 -14.52 4.57 -1.87
CA ILE A 192 -13.81 5.57 -2.68
C ILE A 192 -13.70 6.90 -1.93
N ILE A 193 -14.80 7.37 -1.31
CA ILE A 193 -14.77 8.60 -0.50
C ILE A 193 -13.79 8.44 0.65
N LYS A 194 -13.77 7.29 1.33
CA LYS A 194 -12.82 6.99 2.41
C LYS A 194 -11.37 7.05 1.94
N ASP A 195 -11.02 6.42 0.81
CA ASP A 195 -9.66 6.43 0.27
C ASP A 195 -9.22 7.87 -0.05
N LEU A 196 -10.06 8.66 -0.70
CA LEU A 196 -9.79 10.08 -0.98
C LEU A 196 -9.68 10.91 0.31
N ALA A 197 -10.51 10.64 1.32
CA ALA A 197 -10.45 11.31 2.61
C ALA A 197 -9.15 10.97 3.39
N CYS A 198 -8.68 9.73 3.31
CA CYS A 198 -7.39 9.32 3.88
C CYS A 198 -6.23 10.11 3.27
N LEU A 199 -6.26 10.36 1.96
CA LEU A 199 -5.29 11.23 1.28
C LEU A 199 -5.41 12.68 1.75
N ASP A 200 -6.63 13.19 1.85
CA ASP A 200 -6.89 14.58 2.23
C ASP A 200 -6.55 14.89 3.70
N LYS A 201 -6.55 13.88 4.58
CA LYS A 201 -6.24 14.03 6.02
C LYS A 201 -4.86 14.66 6.28
N VAL A 202 -3.88 14.41 5.43
CA VAL A 202 -2.56 15.06 5.49
C VAL A 202 -2.48 16.23 4.50
N ALA A 203 -3.02 16.05 3.29
CA ALA A 203 -2.96 17.06 2.23
C ALA A 203 -3.51 18.42 2.68
N HIS A 204 -4.58 18.47 3.48
CA HIS A 204 -5.17 19.75 3.91
C HIS A 204 -4.25 20.59 4.83
N LYS A 205 -3.25 19.94 5.46
CA LYS A 205 -2.29 20.59 6.36
C LYS A 205 -1.11 21.20 5.61
N VAL A 206 -0.73 20.61 4.47
CA VAL A 206 0.53 20.95 3.78
C VAL A 206 0.34 21.43 2.34
N LEU A 207 -0.84 21.26 1.75
CA LEU A 207 -1.14 21.67 0.38
C LEU A 207 -2.25 22.74 0.35
N SER A 208 -2.12 23.67 -0.59
CA SER A 208 -3.15 24.69 -0.82
C SER A 208 -4.46 24.09 -1.34
N ARG A 209 -5.56 24.82 -1.16
CA ARG A 209 -6.87 24.44 -1.72
C ARG A 209 -6.82 24.21 -3.23
N SER A 210 -6.07 25.04 -3.96
CA SER A 210 -5.91 24.92 -5.41
C SER A 210 -5.15 23.66 -5.82
N GLN A 211 -4.10 23.26 -5.10
CA GLN A 211 -3.37 22.02 -5.35
C GLN A 211 -4.26 20.79 -5.09
N ARG A 212 -5.01 20.76 -3.99
CA ARG A 212 -5.97 19.70 -3.66
C ARG A 212 -7.10 19.61 -4.69
N LEU A 213 -7.63 20.75 -5.15
CA LEU A 213 -8.63 20.79 -6.21
C LEU A 213 -8.07 20.25 -7.53
N ARG A 214 -6.84 20.62 -7.88
CA ARG A 214 -6.16 20.14 -9.09
C ARG A 214 -6.00 18.62 -9.05
N PHE A 215 -5.55 18.06 -7.91
CA PHE A 215 -5.48 16.60 -7.71
C PHE A 215 -6.87 15.95 -7.97
N TYR A 216 -7.94 16.50 -7.40
CA TYR A 216 -9.29 15.93 -7.59
C TYR A 216 -9.73 15.98 -9.05
N LEU A 217 -9.47 17.08 -9.77
CA LEU A 217 -9.77 17.20 -11.20
C LEU A 217 -8.98 16.19 -12.04
N GLN A 218 -7.69 15.99 -11.75
CA GLN A 218 -6.84 14.98 -12.37
C GLN A 218 -7.37 13.56 -12.11
N TYR A 219 -7.71 13.27 -10.87
CA TYR A 219 -8.33 11.99 -10.49
C TYR A 219 -9.64 11.75 -11.24
N ARG A 220 -10.46 12.78 -11.45
CA ARG A 220 -11.70 12.68 -12.23
C ARG A 220 -11.50 12.70 -13.74
N GLY A 221 -10.29 13.04 -14.23
CA GLY A 221 -10.02 13.26 -15.65
C GLY A 221 -10.87 14.39 -16.24
N ARG A 222 -11.02 15.50 -15.49
CA ARG A 222 -11.89 16.62 -15.87
C ARG A 222 -11.18 17.96 -15.66
N GLN A 223 -11.59 18.97 -16.42
CA GLN A 223 -11.07 20.33 -16.27
C GLN A 223 -11.93 21.20 -15.32
N ARG A 224 -13.20 20.85 -15.12
CA ARG A 224 -14.14 21.61 -14.28
C ARG A 224 -14.99 20.66 -13.43
N LEU A 225 -15.40 21.14 -12.24
CA LEU A 225 -16.30 20.43 -11.35
C LEU A 225 -17.75 20.53 -11.84
N ASN A 226 -18.47 19.42 -11.80
CA ASN A 226 -19.93 19.42 -11.90
C ASN A 226 -20.57 19.35 -10.49
N ALA A 227 -21.92 19.36 -10.44
CA ALA A 227 -22.67 19.30 -9.18
C ALA A 227 -22.36 18.02 -8.36
N SER A 228 -22.22 16.86 -9.02
CA SER A 228 -21.88 15.59 -8.39
C SER A 228 -20.45 15.63 -7.78
N ASP A 229 -19.50 16.24 -8.48
CA ASP A 229 -18.13 16.40 -7.97
C ASP A 229 -18.10 17.30 -6.73
N LYS A 230 -18.84 18.41 -6.74
CA LYS A 230 -18.96 19.30 -5.57
C LYS A 230 -19.56 18.57 -4.35
N LYS A 231 -20.60 17.74 -4.56
CA LYS A 231 -21.16 16.90 -3.49
C LYS A 231 -20.12 15.93 -2.94
N ARG A 232 -19.39 15.25 -3.82
CA ARG A 232 -18.36 14.27 -3.42
C ARG A 232 -17.19 14.92 -2.66
N ILE A 233 -16.71 16.09 -3.10
CA ILE A 233 -15.67 16.84 -2.38
C ILE A 233 -16.12 17.17 -0.96
N ARG A 234 -17.36 17.63 -0.76
CA ARG A 234 -17.89 17.87 0.59
C ARG A 234 -17.88 16.60 1.44
N GLN A 235 -18.25 15.45 0.88
CA GLN A 235 -18.22 14.17 1.57
C GLN A 235 -16.78 13.73 1.92
N VAL A 236 -15.79 14.00 1.06
CA VAL A 236 -14.37 13.71 1.33
C VAL A 236 -13.86 14.58 2.47
N VAL A 237 -14.11 15.90 2.43
CA VAL A 237 -13.63 16.85 3.44
C VAL A 237 -14.25 16.56 4.80
N ALA A 238 -15.57 16.29 4.86
CA ALA A 238 -16.29 16.04 6.10
C ALA A 238 -16.17 14.57 6.59
N PHE A 239 -15.42 13.69 5.91
CA PHE A 239 -15.45 12.25 6.20
C PHE A 239 -15.01 11.90 7.63
N PHE A 240 -14.04 12.63 8.18
CA PHE A 240 -13.49 12.39 9.51
C PHE A 240 -14.04 13.36 10.57
N GLU A 241 -14.89 14.32 10.21
CA GLU A 241 -15.54 15.21 11.18
C GLU A 241 -16.37 14.37 12.17
N GLY A 242 -16.12 14.57 13.48
CA GLY A 242 -16.81 13.85 14.55
C GLY A 242 -16.46 12.35 14.69
N ARG A 243 -15.36 11.90 14.10
CA ARG A 243 -14.88 10.48 14.13
C ARG A 243 -13.47 10.35 14.73
N GLU A 244 -13.00 11.33 15.50
CA GLU A 244 -11.72 11.28 16.21
C GLU A 244 -11.81 10.44 17.48
#